data_4dd0558e344d45c59d43369d9fe72029
#
_entry.id   4dd0558e344d45c59d43369d9fe72029
#
_cell.length_a   1.000
_cell.length_b   1.000
_cell.length_c   1.000
_cell.angle_alpha   90.00
_cell.angle_beta   90.00
_cell.angle_gamma   90.00
#
_symmetry.space_group_name_H-M   'P 1'
#
loop_
_entity.id
_entity.type
_entity.pdbx_description
1 polymer ?
#
loop_
_entity_poly.entity_id
_entity_poly.type
_entity_poly.pdbx_seq_one_letter_code
_entity_poly.pdbx_strand_id
1 'polypeptide(L)'
;MNRVVEIPSPTGTYSYILLEDVILACLDSCFGSYKPLDRALIRVTRNADIDPDGEGVEEEEDYRQHMKRILKKRLRLQPVVLAVSGSLEKATLKTIRKALELSRRSIFTCDIPLNLGYVFGIEGKIPEHLRNELLFTPF
;
A
#
# COMPACT_ATOMS: atom_id res chain seq x y z
N MET A 1 -4.06 -1.78 12.83
CA MET A 1 -2.85 -1.00 13.16
C MET A 1 -3.01 0.38 12.56
N ASN A 2 -2.81 1.45 13.32
CA ASN A 2 -2.93 2.80 12.78
C ASN A 2 -1.70 3.10 11.93
N ARG A 3 -1.90 3.49 10.67
CA ARG A 3 -0.82 3.77 9.72
C ARG A 3 -0.25 5.19 9.87
N VAL A 4 -1.04 6.09 10.47
CA VAL A 4 -0.69 7.48 10.72
C VAL A 4 -0.19 7.61 12.15
N VAL A 5 1.02 8.12 12.32
CA VAL A 5 1.62 8.45 13.61
C VAL A 5 1.61 9.97 13.75
N GLU A 6 0.90 10.49 14.74
CA GLU A 6 0.85 11.92 14.99
C GLU A 6 2.15 12.40 15.64
N ILE A 7 2.63 13.54 15.19
CA ILE A 7 3.80 14.19 15.75
C ILE A 7 3.32 15.41 16.53
N PRO A 8 3.64 15.53 17.83
CA PRO A 8 3.30 16.73 18.61
C PRO A 8 3.87 17.98 17.96
N SER A 9 3.01 18.96 17.69
CA SER A 9 3.41 20.24 17.12
C SER A 9 3.14 21.37 18.12
N PRO A 10 4.16 22.15 18.52
CA PRO A 10 3.97 23.28 19.43
C PRO A 10 3.19 24.43 18.79
N THR A 11 3.04 24.46 17.48
CA THR A 11 2.39 25.55 16.73
C THR A 11 0.91 25.29 16.47
N GLY A 12 0.33 24.20 17.00
CA GLY A 12 -1.08 23.83 16.74
C GLY A 12 -1.33 23.32 15.31
N THR A 13 -0.29 23.13 14.51
CA THR A 13 -0.37 22.53 13.17
C THR A 13 -0.50 21.02 13.30
N TYR A 14 -1.40 20.40 12.54
CA TYR A 14 -1.49 18.94 12.49
C TYR A 14 -0.29 18.38 11.73
N SER A 15 0.57 17.66 12.43
CA SER A 15 1.77 17.03 11.86
C SER A 15 1.69 15.52 12.05
N TYR A 16 2.06 14.78 11.03
CA TYR A 16 2.04 13.31 11.07
C TYR A 16 3.15 12.72 10.20
N ILE A 17 3.50 11.48 10.49
CA ILE A 17 4.37 10.64 9.68
C ILE A 17 3.66 9.30 9.41
N LEU A 18 3.92 8.70 8.27
CA LEU A 18 3.42 7.37 7.97
C LEU A 18 4.29 6.31 8.63
N LEU A 19 3.66 5.26 9.13
CA LEU A 19 4.35 4.17 9.83
C LEU A 19 5.42 3.51 8.95
N GLU A 20 5.16 3.37 7.66
CA GLU A 20 6.13 2.87 6.70
C GLU A 20 7.39 3.71 6.60
N ASP A 21 7.29 5.04 6.71
CA ASP A 21 8.44 5.93 6.68
C ASP A 21 9.27 5.81 7.96
N VAL A 22 8.59 5.64 9.11
CA VAL A 22 9.25 5.34 10.38
C VAL A 22 10.03 4.03 10.30
N ILE A 23 9.41 2.97 9.74
CA ILE A 23 10.05 1.68 9.56
C ILE A 23 11.29 1.82 8.66
N LEU A 24 11.16 2.52 7.52
CA LEU A 24 12.29 2.74 6.61
C LEU A 24 13.44 3.49 7.27
N ALA A 25 13.14 4.49 8.10
CA ALA A 25 14.14 5.25 8.84
C ALA A 25 14.86 4.39 9.90
N CYS A 26 14.15 3.44 10.51
CA CYS A 26 14.67 2.59 11.59
C CYS A 26 15.20 1.24 11.12
N LEU A 27 15.30 0.97 9.82
CA LEU A 27 15.72 -0.33 9.29
C LEU A 27 17.07 -0.80 9.82
N ASP A 28 18.05 0.08 9.95
CA ASP A 28 19.38 -0.27 10.47
C ASP A 28 19.29 -0.84 11.90
N SER A 29 18.39 -0.32 12.72
CA SER A 29 18.14 -0.81 14.07
C SER A 29 17.41 -2.16 14.09
N CYS A 30 16.60 -2.44 13.08
CA CYS A 30 15.83 -3.68 13.00
C CYS A 30 16.68 -4.89 12.61
N PHE A 31 17.74 -4.69 11.82
CA PHE A 31 18.56 -5.78 11.28
C PHE A 31 19.86 -6.04 12.04
N GLY A 32 20.14 -5.34 13.13
CA GLY A 32 21.26 -5.58 14.02
C GLY A 32 22.61 -5.58 13.29
N SER A 33 23.18 -6.78 13.08
CA SER A 33 24.49 -6.94 12.44
C SER A 33 24.49 -6.80 10.91
N TYR A 34 23.32 -6.74 10.28
CA TYR A 34 23.23 -6.60 8.83
C TYR A 34 23.01 -5.16 8.43
N LYS A 35 23.77 -4.69 7.43
CA LYS A 35 23.59 -3.37 6.87
C LYS A 35 22.66 -3.46 5.64
N PRO A 36 21.49 -2.83 5.65
CA PRO A 36 20.63 -2.74 4.46
C PRO A 36 21.37 -2.08 3.30
N LEU A 37 21.36 -2.72 2.14
CA LEU A 37 21.92 -2.17 0.91
C LEU A 37 20.95 -1.26 0.18
N ASP A 38 19.67 -1.66 0.18
CA ASP A 38 18.58 -0.95 -0.47
C ASP A 38 17.40 -0.75 0.48
N ARG A 39 16.66 0.35 0.29
CA ARG A 39 15.46 0.68 1.04
C ARG A 39 14.42 1.26 0.11
N ALA A 40 13.28 0.63 0.02
CA ALA A 40 12.15 1.16 -0.72
C ALA A 40 10.84 0.55 -0.24
N LEU A 41 9.75 1.28 -0.44
CA LEU A 41 8.42 0.73 -0.34
C LEU A 41 8.03 0.14 -1.69
N ILE A 42 7.40 -1.01 -1.66
CA ILE A 42 6.84 -1.61 -2.86
C ILE A 42 5.36 -1.93 -2.68
N ARG A 43 4.60 -1.77 -3.75
CA ARG A 43 3.21 -2.19 -3.83
C ARG A 43 3.02 -3.07 -5.05
N VAL A 44 2.56 -4.29 -4.82
CA VAL A 44 2.22 -5.22 -5.89
C VAL A 44 0.71 -5.18 -6.10
N THR A 45 0.28 -4.80 -7.30
CA THR A 45 -1.12 -4.94 -7.71
C THR A 45 -1.26 -6.23 -8.49
N ARG A 46 -2.23 -7.05 -8.09
CA ARG A 46 -2.55 -8.31 -8.75
C ARG A 46 -3.79 -8.14 -9.61
N ASN A 47 -3.91 -8.98 -10.61
CA ASN A 47 -5.15 -9.04 -11.39
C ASN A 47 -6.35 -9.23 -10.45
N ALA A 48 -7.47 -8.56 -10.72
CA ALA A 48 -8.69 -8.66 -9.93
C ALA A 48 -9.79 -9.43 -10.67
N ASP A 49 -9.45 -9.99 -11.81
CA ASP A 49 -10.39 -10.67 -12.72
C ASP A 49 -10.78 -12.03 -12.13
N ILE A 50 -11.70 -11.98 -11.19
CA ILE A 50 -12.40 -13.14 -10.63
C ILE A 50 -13.88 -12.81 -10.75
N ASP A 51 -14.59 -13.61 -11.50
CA ASP A 51 -16.05 -13.60 -11.53
C ASP A 51 -16.56 -14.20 -10.20
N PRO A 52 -17.17 -13.40 -9.30
CA PRO A 52 -17.69 -13.91 -8.04
C PRO A 52 -18.93 -14.80 -8.24
N ASP A 53 -19.63 -14.64 -9.36
CA ASP A 53 -20.86 -15.36 -9.70
C ASP A 53 -20.61 -16.42 -10.80
N GLY A 54 -19.34 -16.65 -11.18
CA GLY A 54 -18.95 -17.57 -12.24
C GLY A 54 -18.97 -19.06 -11.84
N GLU A 55 -18.50 -19.91 -12.76
CA GLU A 55 -18.48 -21.36 -12.60
C GLU A 55 -17.90 -21.82 -11.24
N GLY A 56 -18.68 -22.61 -10.49
CA GLY A 56 -18.30 -23.22 -9.23
C GLY A 56 -19.00 -22.62 -7.99
N VAL A 57 -20.08 -21.87 -8.19
CA VAL A 57 -21.05 -21.57 -7.11
C VAL A 57 -21.91 -22.81 -6.93
N GLU A 58 -21.68 -23.56 -5.86
CA GLU A 58 -22.60 -24.64 -5.47
C GLU A 58 -23.83 -23.99 -4.82
N GLU A 59 -25.04 -24.34 -5.25
CA GLU A 59 -26.31 -23.74 -4.79
C GLU A 59 -26.51 -23.82 -3.26
N GLU A 60 -25.76 -24.68 -2.57
CA GLU A 60 -25.82 -24.89 -1.12
C GLU A 60 -24.63 -24.27 -0.37
N GLU A 61 -23.66 -23.62 -1.04
CA GLU A 61 -22.50 -23.01 -0.36
C GLU A 61 -22.91 -21.72 0.35
N ASP A 62 -22.61 -21.61 1.66
CA ASP A 62 -22.76 -20.35 2.40
C ASP A 62 -21.95 -19.24 1.72
N TYR A 63 -22.62 -18.13 1.35
CA TYR A 63 -22.02 -16.96 0.70
C TYR A 63 -20.75 -16.48 1.39
N ARG A 64 -20.65 -16.57 2.71
CA ARG A 64 -19.44 -16.23 3.48
C ARG A 64 -18.27 -17.15 3.16
N GLN A 65 -18.52 -18.45 2.98
CA GLN A 65 -17.48 -19.42 2.64
C GLN A 65 -17.04 -19.22 1.19
N HIS A 66 -17.97 -18.98 0.30
CA HIS A 66 -17.73 -18.62 -1.08
C HIS A 66 -16.82 -17.39 -1.19
N MET A 67 -17.17 -16.29 -0.52
CA MET A 67 -16.37 -15.06 -0.50
C MET A 67 -14.97 -15.26 0.10
N LYS A 68 -14.84 -16.07 1.15
CA LYS A 68 -13.51 -16.43 1.69
C LYS A 68 -12.65 -17.17 0.68
N ARG A 69 -13.25 -18.07 -0.11
CA ARG A 69 -12.56 -18.81 -1.18
C ARG A 69 -12.09 -17.87 -2.28
N ILE A 70 -12.94 -16.95 -2.72
CA ILE A 70 -12.61 -15.91 -3.72
C ILE A 70 -11.46 -15.04 -3.22
N LEU A 71 -11.52 -14.54 -2.00
CA LEU A 71 -10.45 -13.72 -1.42
C LEU A 71 -9.11 -14.46 -1.35
N LYS A 72 -9.13 -15.77 -1.03
CA LYS A 72 -7.92 -16.60 -1.08
C LYS A 72 -7.40 -16.79 -2.51
N LYS A 73 -8.28 -16.94 -3.51
CA LYS A 73 -7.89 -17.01 -4.93
C LYS A 73 -7.21 -15.69 -5.36
N ARG A 74 -7.73 -14.53 -4.93
CA ARG A 74 -7.14 -13.21 -5.24
C ARG A 74 -5.67 -13.09 -4.84
N LEU A 75 -5.28 -13.67 -3.72
CA LEU A 75 -3.89 -13.65 -3.25
C LEU A 75 -2.93 -14.41 -4.18
N ARG A 76 -3.46 -15.31 -5.01
CA ARG A 76 -2.68 -16.14 -5.95
C ARG A 76 -2.72 -15.62 -7.39
N LEU A 77 -3.49 -14.57 -7.65
CA LEU A 77 -3.58 -14.01 -9.00
C LEU A 77 -2.26 -13.38 -9.42
N GLN A 78 -2.02 -13.42 -10.72
CA GLN A 78 -0.78 -12.91 -11.30
C GLN A 78 -0.58 -11.43 -10.97
N PRO A 79 0.61 -11.02 -10.53
CA PRO A 79 0.98 -9.63 -10.43
C PRO A 79 0.90 -8.93 -11.79
N VAL A 80 0.33 -7.72 -11.83
CA VAL A 80 0.21 -6.93 -13.06
C VAL A 80 0.95 -5.60 -12.98
N VAL A 81 1.13 -5.06 -11.78
CA VAL A 81 1.84 -3.80 -11.55
C VAL A 81 2.73 -3.91 -10.31
N LEU A 82 3.93 -3.37 -10.42
CA LEU A 82 4.85 -3.09 -9.30
C LEU A 82 5.05 -1.59 -9.22
N ALA A 83 4.58 -0.97 -8.16
CA ALA A 83 4.89 0.41 -7.81
C ALA A 83 6.00 0.43 -6.75
N VAL A 84 6.96 1.33 -6.92
CA VAL A 84 8.13 1.50 -6.05
C VAL A 84 8.20 2.96 -5.61
N SER A 85 8.32 3.20 -4.31
CA SER A 85 8.63 4.51 -3.74
C SER A 85 9.99 4.44 -3.06
N GLY A 86 10.88 5.34 -3.43
CA GLY A 86 12.28 5.33 -3.03
C GLY A 86 13.20 4.79 -4.12
N SER A 87 14.46 4.56 -3.76
CA SER A 87 15.52 4.14 -4.68
C SER A 87 15.87 2.68 -4.47
N LEU A 88 15.81 1.90 -5.54
CA LEU A 88 16.29 0.52 -5.58
C LEU A 88 17.42 0.39 -6.59
N GLU A 89 18.44 -0.39 -6.26
CA GLU A 89 19.46 -0.79 -7.22
C GLU A 89 18.84 -1.57 -8.38
N LYS A 90 19.39 -1.38 -9.58
CA LYS A 90 18.93 -2.09 -10.79
C LYS A 90 18.94 -3.61 -10.64
N ALA A 91 19.91 -4.16 -9.89
CA ALA A 91 20.02 -5.58 -9.62
C ALA A 91 18.87 -6.08 -8.74
N THR A 92 18.55 -5.37 -7.64
CA THR A 92 17.45 -5.66 -6.73
C THR A 92 16.10 -5.60 -7.46
N LEU A 93 15.87 -4.52 -8.21
CA LEU A 93 14.65 -4.34 -8.99
C LEU A 93 14.49 -5.45 -10.06
N LYS A 94 15.57 -5.85 -10.71
CA LYS A 94 15.57 -6.96 -11.69
C LYS A 94 15.18 -8.29 -11.03
N THR A 95 15.67 -8.54 -9.83
CA THR A 95 15.36 -9.76 -9.05
C THR A 95 13.88 -9.80 -8.66
N ILE A 96 13.36 -8.69 -8.08
CA ILE A 96 11.94 -8.57 -7.71
C ILE A 96 11.05 -8.75 -8.94
N ARG A 97 11.38 -8.08 -10.05
CA ARG A 97 10.62 -8.17 -11.30
C ARG A 97 10.56 -9.60 -11.82
N LYS A 98 11.68 -10.33 -11.79
CA LYS A 98 11.73 -11.73 -12.22
C LYS A 98 10.89 -12.63 -11.32
N ALA A 99 11.00 -12.45 -10.00
CA ALA A 99 10.23 -13.22 -9.03
C ALA A 99 8.70 -13.00 -9.15
N LEU A 100 8.30 -11.81 -9.62
CA LEU A 100 6.89 -11.46 -9.86
C LEU A 100 6.45 -11.71 -11.31
N GLU A 101 7.33 -12.20 -12.19
CA GLU A 101 7.08 -12.44 -13.62
C GLU A 101 6.57 -11.20 -14.40
N LEU A 102 6.98 -10.00 -13.96
CA LEU A 102 6.52 -8.74 -14.52
C LEU A 102 7.36 -8.28 -15.72
N SER A 103 6.71 -7.60 -16.66
CA SER A 103 7.39 -6.86 -17.73
C SER A 103 8.04 -5.58 -17.18
N ARG A 104 8.99 -4.99 -17.94
CA ARG A 104 9.55 -3.68 -17.56
C ARG A 104 8.52 -2.56 -17.59
N ARG A 105 7.52 -2.67 -18.45
CA ARG A 105 6.45 -1.66 -18.61
C ARG A 105 5.47 -1.66 -17.45
N SER A 106 5.48 -2.71 -16.64
CA SER A 106 4.61 -2.86 -15.47
C SER A 106 5.23 -2.32 -14.17
N ILE A 107 6.36 -1.62 -14.25
CA ILE A 107 7.06 -1.06 -13.09
C ILE A 107 6.93 0.46 -13.13
N PHE A 108 6.45 1.02 -12.03
CA PHE A 108 6.27 2.46 -11.85
C PHE A 108 7.04 2.93 -10.63
N THR A 109 7.78 4.01 -10.78
CA THR A 109 8.45 4.69 -9.66
C THR A 109 7.72 5.98 -9.37
N CYS A 110 7.46 6.26 -8.10
CA CYS A 110 6.79 7.47 -7.64
C CYS A 110 7.33 7.91 -6.27
N ASP A 111 7.33 9.22 -6.03
CA ASP A 111 7.80 9.83 -4.78
C ASP A 111 6.64 10.15 -3.82
N ILE A 112 5.47 9.60 -4.07
CA ILE A 112 4.30 9.74 -3.22
C ILE A 112 4.00 8.44 -2.47
N PRO A 113 3.26 8.49 -1.35
CA PRO A 113 2.83 7.28 -0.65
C PRO A 113 2.08 6.32 -1.59
N LEU A 114 2.50 5.06 -1.63
CA LEU A 114 1.95 4.05 -2.55
C LEU A 114 0.49 3.67 -2.28
N ASN A 115 -0.04 4.06 -1.15
CA ASN A 115 -1.44 3.87 -0.78
C ASN A 115 -1.96 5.12 -0.08
N LEU A 116 -2.87 5.83 -0.72
CA LEU A 116 -3.46 7.07 -0.22
C LEU A 116 -4.64 6.86 0.74
N GLY A 117 -5.00 5.61 1.05
CA GLY A 117 -6.11 5.32 1.96
C GLY A 117 -5.97 5.89 3.38
N TYR A 118 -4.76 6.29 3.79
CA TYR A 118 -4.55 6.96 5.07
C TYR A 118 -5.24 8.33 5.16
N VAL A 119 -5.48 8.98 4.03
CA VAL A 119 -6.13 10.30 3.96
C VAL A 119 -7.51 10.28 4.62
N PHE A 120 -8.28 9.21 4.41
CA PHE A 120 -9.59 9.04 5.07
C PHE A 120 -9.48 8.93 6.60
N GLY A 121 -8.34 8.49 7.12
CA GLY A 121 -8.10 8.40 8.56
C GLY A 121 -7.70 9.71 9.23
N ILE A 122 -7.20 10.68 8.47
CA ILE A 122 -6.76 11.99 8.99
C ILE A 122 -7.78 13.10 8.80
N GLU A 123 -8.78 12.91 7.94
CA GLU A 123 -9.79 13.92 7.60
C GLU A 123 -10.44 14.54 8.84
N GLY A 124 -10.86 13.71 9.81
CA GLY A 124 -11.48 14.16 11.05
C GLY A 124 -10.54 14.89 12.03
N LYS A 125 -9.23 14.89 11.75
CA LYS A 125 -8.17 15.50 12.59
C LYS A 125 -7.64 16.80 12.02
N ILE A 126 -7.97 17.09 10.77
CA ILE A 126 -7.59 18.34 10.11
C ILE A 126 -8.40 19.48 10.71
N PRO A 127 -7.75 20.61 11.10
CA PRO A 127 -8.45 21.79 11.55
C PRO A 127 -9.55 22.24 10.58
N GLU A 128 -10.69 22.70 11.10
CA GLU A 128 -11.89 23.00 10.30
C GLU A 128 -11.63 24.01 9.19
N HIS A 129 -10.82 25.04 9.45
CA HIS A 129 -10.47 26.04 8.45
C HIS A 129 -9.72 25.46 7.25
N LEU A 130 -8.83 24.48 7.45
CA LEU A 130 -8.11 23.77 6.38
C LEU A 130 -9.00 22.72 5.71
N ARG A 131 -9.93 22.12 6.44
CA ARG A 131 -10.86 21.13 5.88
C ARG A 131 -11.72 21.76 4.79
N ASN A 132 -12.22 22.97 5.02
CA ASN A 132 -13.05 23.68 4.04
C ASN A 132 -12.30 24.06 2.75
N GLU A 133 -10.97 24.20 2.82
CA GLU A 133 -10.13 24.45 1.64
C GLU A 133 -9.75 23.16 0.89
N LEU A 134 -9.68 22.03 1.59
CA LEU A 134 -9.20 20.76 1.04
C LEU A 134 -10.33 19.86 0.52
N LEU A 135 -11.55 20.03 1.01
CA LEU A 135 -12.69 19.22 0.61
C LEU A 135 -13.51 19.92 -0.47
N PHE A 136 -13.93 19.16 -1.47
CA PHE A 136 -14.90 19.63 -2.43
C PHE A 136 -16.23 19.93 -1.74
N THR A 137 -16.84 21.07 -2.09
CA THR A 137 -18.20 21.40 -1.65
C THR A 137 -19.17 20.34 -2.19
N PRO A 138 -19.98 19.71 -1.34
CA PRO A 138 -21.02 18.80 -1.83
C PRO A 138 -21.96 19.52 -2.79
N PHE A 139 -22.35 18.82 -3.84
CA PHE A 139 -23.35 19.31 -4.79
C PHE A 139 -24.73 19.35 -4.16
#